data_59653b991f2c6cc26166324eda36c25a
#
_entry.id   59653b991f2c6cc26166324eda36c25a
#
_cell.length_a   1.000
_cell.length_b   1.000
_cell.length_c   1.000
_cell.angle_alpha   90.00
_cell.angle_beta   90.00
_cell.angle_gamma   90.00
#
_symmetry.space_group_name_H-M   'P 1'
#
loop_
_entity.id
_entity.type
_entity.pdbx_description
1 polymer ?
#
loop_
_entity_poly.entity_id
_entity_poly.type
_entity_poly.pdbx_seq_one_letter_code
_entity_poly.pdbx_strand_id
1 'polypeptide(L)'
;HTVKDTRRSLLCQIPQISKGIEFIKKLNDWNNTGVPIYIDRSIMDMVVKMEKLSVPVLNKYNKVMGDEKPPVPHIYLTSDRNTKWAGQYKSIKVDFSLHEDFNEMKQFLKRINPRQAIVVHCGKENSVFDDTIEQEMMKDVDCRTQFTFADEEEIYRL
;
A
#
# COMPACT_ATOMS: atom_id res chain seq x y z
N HIS A 1 3.84 -21.10 -3.68
CA HIS A 1 3.26 -22.24 -4.40
C HIS A 1 2.68 -21.85 -5.77
N THR A 2 1.87 -20.79 -5.87
CA THR A 2 1.06 -20.47 -7.07
C THR A 2 1.87 -20.19 -8.35
N VAL A 3 3.04 -19.58 -8.27
CA VAL A 3 3.83 -19.21 -9.46
C VAL A 3 4.62 -20.39 -10.00
N LYS A 4 5.14 -21.23 -9.13
CA LYS A 4 5.97 -22.38 -9.52
C LYS A 4 5.14 -23.53 -10.11
N ASP A 5 3.99 -23.81 -9.51
CA ASP A 5 3.15 -24.96 -9.90
C ASP A 5 2.38 -24.72 -11.20
N THR A 6 2.12 -23.49 -11.57
CA THR A 6 1.29 -23.16 -12.75
C THR A 6 2.10 -22.70 -13.96
N ARG A 7 3.42 -22.54 -13.86
CA ARG A 7 4.27 -21.90 -14.89
C ARG A 7 3.69 -20.57 -15.41
N ARG A 8 2.92 -19.87 -14.58
CA ARG A 8 2.28 -18.61 -14.90
C ARG A 8 2.99 -17.47 -14.22
N SER A 9 3.02 -16.34 -14.88
CA SER A 9 3.48 -15.11 -14.27
C SER A 9 2.37 -14.44 -13.49
N LEU A 10 2.75 -13.67 -12.47
CA LEU A 10 1.85 -13.00 -11.55
C LEU A 10 2.08 -11.49 -11.64
N LEU A 11 1.01 -10.71 -11.71
CA LEU A 11 1.05 -9.27 -11.58
C LEU A 11 0.54 -8.86 -10.21
N CYS A 12 1.36 -8.10 -9.47
CA CYS A 12 0.98 -7.52 -8.19
C CYS A 12 0.93 -6.00 -8.32
N GLN A 13 -0.22 -5.42 -8.05
CA GLN A 13 -0.35 -3.96 -7.90
C GLN A 13 0.05 -3.56 -6.49
N ILE A 14 1.05 -2.70 -6.38
CA ILE A 14 1.60 -2.24 -5.11
C ILE A 14 1.75 -0.72 -5.10
N PRO A 15 1.72 -0.06 -3.93
CA PRO A 15 2.07 1.35 -3.82
C PRO A 15 3.52 1.60 -4.28
N GLN A 16 3.78 2.79 -4.81
CA GLN A 16 5.10 3.16 -5.30
C GLN A 16 6.13 3.32 -4.17
N ILE A 17 5.69 3.67 -2.97
CA ILE A 17 6.52 3.96 -1.79
C ILE A 17 6.00 3.23 -0.55
N SER A 18 6.71 3.36 0.57
CA SER A 18 6.34 2.83 1.90
C SER A 18 6.02 1.33 1.86
N LYS A 19 4.77 0.95 2.01
CA LYS A 19 4.31 -0.45 2.04
C LYS A 19 4.67 -1.25 0.79
N GLY A 20 4.74 -0.60 -0.38
CA GLY A 20 5.20 -1.27 -1.60
C GLY A 20 6.66 -1.69 -1.52
N ILE A 21 7.51 -0.85 -0.94
CA ILE A 21 8.94 -1.16 -0.73
C ILE A 21 9.11 -2.27 0.32
N GLU A 22 8.36 -2.22 1.42
CA GLU A 22 8.32 -3.31 2.40
C GLU A 22 7.89 -4.64 1.76
N PHE A 23 6.91 -4.58 0.86
CA PHE A 23 6.46 -5.77 0.14
C PHE A 23 7.57 -6.35 -0.73
N ILE A 24 8.33 -5.50 -1.45
CA ILE A 24 9.48 -5.96 -2.24
C ILE A 24 10.50 -6.67 -1.36
N LYS A 25 10.84 -6.11 -0.21
CA LYS A 25 11.76 -6.73 0.75
C LYS A 25 11.25 -8.11 1.22
N LYS A 26 10.01 -8.18 1.71
CA LYS A 26 9.39 -9.43 2.14
C LYS A 26 9.29 -10.45 1.01
N LEU A 27 8.94 -10.00 -0.20
CA LEU A 27 8.88 -10.88 -1.36
C LEU A 27 10.27 -11.44 -1.72
N ASN A 28 11.31 -10.64 -1.59
CA ASN A 28 12.69 -11.05 -1.77
C ASN A 28 13.11 -12.12 -0.76
N ASP A 29 12.74 -11.96 0.51
CA ASP A 29 13.03 -12.92 1.59
C ASP A 29 12.28 -14.26 1.36
N TRP A 30 11.06 -14.20 0.83
CA TRP A 30 10.25 -15.39 0.57
C TRP A 30 10.55 -16.08 -0.76
N ASN A 31 11.29 -15.42 -1.65
CA ASN A 31 11.59 -15.93 -3.00
C ASN A 31 12.66 -17.03 -3.00
N ASN A 32 12.44 -18.10 -2.26
CA ASN A 32 13.32 -19.26 -2.18
C ASN A 32 13.43 -20.03 -3.53
N THR A 33 12.53 -19.73 -4.47
CA THR A 33 12.44 -20.42 -5.76
C THR A 33 13.28 -19.75 -6.84
N GLY A 34 13.79 -18.55 -6.60
CA GLY A 34 14.59 -17.77 -7.55
C GLY A 34 13.80 -17.26 -8.75
N VAL A 35 12.48 -17.12 -8.64
CA VAL A 35 11.63 -16.56 -9.69
C VAL A 35 12.01 -15.09 -9.92
N PRO A 36 12.27 -14.64 -11.18
CA PRO A 36 12.55 -13.24 -11.44
C PRO A 36 11.41 -12.31 -11.04
N ILE A 37 11.76 -11.17 -10.43
CA ILE A 37 10.82 -10.14 -10.01
C ILE A 37 11.09 -8.90 -10.85
N TYR A 38 10.17 -8.58 -11.74
CA TYR A 38 10.23 -7.39 -12.57
C TYR A 38 9.48 -6.26 -11.90
N ILE A 39 10.09 -5.10 -11.83
CA ILE A 39 9.60 -3.94 -11.09
C ILE A 39 9.46 -2.78 -12.07
N ASP A 40 8.33 -2.10 -12.04
CA ASP A 40 8.12 -0.88 -12.83
C ASP A 40 9.25 0.13 -12.60
N ARG A 41 9.58 0.87 -13.64
CA ARG A 41 10.63 1.89 -13.59
C ARG A 41 10.37 2.91 -12.49
N SER A 42 9.13 3.38 -12.33
CA SER A 42 8.76 4.36 -11.31
C SER A 42 9.03 3.88 -9.88
N ILE A 43 8.73 2.60 -9.60
CA ILE A 43 9.02 1.98 -8.31
C ILE A 43 10.52 1.74 -8.18
N MET A 44 11.17 1.24 -9.24
CA MET A 44 12.61 0.96 -9.22
C MET A 44 13.43 2.22 -8.96
N ASP A 45 13.09 3.36 -9.58
CA ASP A 45 13.77 4.64 -9.36
C ASP A 45 13.67 5.08 -7.90
N MET A 46 12.54 4.82 -7.24
CA MET A 46 12.37 5.10 -5.83
C MET A 46 13.22 4.17 -4.95
N VAL A 47 13.20 2.89 -5.26
CA VAL A 47 14.00 1.89 -4.53
C VAL A 47 15.50 2.20 -4.64
N VAL A 48 15.99 2.55 -5.83
CA VAL A 48 17.40 2.94 -6.03
C VAL A 48 17.77 4.19 -5.21
N LYS A 49 16.85 5.16 -5.07
CA LYS A 49 17.08 6.31 -4.18
C LYS A 49 17.21 5.89 -2.72
N MET A 50 16.39 4.95 -2.26
CA MET A 50 16.47 4.43 -0.89
C MET A 50 17.75 3.64 -0.64
N GLU A 51 18.22 2.86 -1.59
CA GLU A 51 19.51 2.16 -1.48
C GLU A 51 20.70 3.11 -1.36
N LYS A 52 20.65 4.26 -2.05
CA LYS A 52 21.65 5.33 -1.86
C LYS A 52 21.65 5.89 -0.42
N LEU A 53 20.55 5.77 0.29
CA LEU A 53 20.43 6.13 1.72
C LEU A 53 20.74 4.95 2.66
N SER A 54 21.41 3.92 2.15
CA SER A 54 21.79 2.73 2.90
C SER A 54 20.63 1.88 3.41
N VAL A 55 19.49 1.92 2.71
CA VAL A 55 18.34 1.04 2.97
C VAL A 55 18.32 -0.08 1.92
N PRO A 56 18.84 -1.27 2.21
CA PRO A 56 18.89 -2.36 1.23
C PRO A 56 17.48 -2.89 0.94
N VAL A 57 17.12 -2.94 -0.33
CA VAL A 57 15.81 -3.41 -0.80
C VAL A 57 15.96 -4.48 -1.88
N LEU A 58 16.88 -4.26 -2.83
CA LEU A 58 17.04 -5.10 -4.01
C LEU A 58 17.89 -6.35 -3.74
N ASN A 59 17.63 -7.39 -4.52
CA ASN A 59 18.48 -8.56 -4.60
C ASN A 59 18.72 -8.96 -6.07
N LYS A 60 19.47 -10.06 -6.29
CA LYS A 60 19.82 -10.53 -7.63
C LYS A 60 18.65 -10.95 -8.52
N TYR A 61 17.46 -11.14 -7.97
CA TYR A 61 16.26 -11.53 -8.71
C TYR A 61 15.43 -10.33 -9.17
N ASN A 62 15.70 -9.13 -8.66
CA ASN A 62 14.99 -7.92 -9.03
C ASN A 62 15.53 -7.34 -10.34
N LYS A 63 14.63 -7.01 -11.26
CA LYS A 63 14.92 -6.45 -12.58
C LYS A 63 13.96 -5.32 -12.90
N VAL A 64 14.40 -4.36 -13.69
CA VAL A 64 13.52 -3.33 -14.22
C VAL A 64 12.62 -3.93 -15.29
N MET A 65 11.33 -3.62 -15.28
CA MET A 65 10.41 -3.99 -16.34
C MET A 65 10.74 -3.18 -17.62
N GLY A 66 10.97 -3.90 -18.70
CA GLY A 66 11.23 -3.32 -20.01
C GLY A 66 9.97 -3.25 -20.89
N ASP A 67 10.19 -2.94 -22.17
CA ASP A 67 9.11 -2.87 -23.16
C ASP A 67 8.68 -4.23 -23.70
N GLU A 68 9.53 -5.22 -23.57
CA GLU A 68 9.24 -6.58 -23.97
C GLU A 68 8.73 -7.42 -22.81
N LYS A 69 7.83 -8.37 -23.11
CA LYS A 69 7.31 -9.28 -22.10
C LYS A 69 8.41 -10.22 -21.62
N PRO A 70 8.66 -10.27 -20.30
CA PRO A 70 9.67 -11.16 -19.75
C PRO A 70 9.30 -12.65 -19.93
N PRO A 71 10.32 -13.53 -19.94
CA PRO A 71 10.09 -14.97 -19.98
C PRO A 71 9.32 -15.45 -18.74
N VAL A 72 8.49 -16.47 -18.91
CA VAL A 72 7.72 -17.08 -17.83
C VAL A 72 8.54 -18.19 -17.13
N PRO A 73 8.39 -18.44 -15.84
CA PRO A 73 7.55 -17.69 -14.87
C PRO A 73 8.28 -16.45 -14.32
N HIS A 74 7.53 -15.40 -14.00
CA HIS A 74 8.05 -14.22 -13.29
C HIS A 74 6.95 -13.54 -12.46
N ILE A 75 7.35 -12.65 -11.59
CA ILE A 75 6.45 -11.75 -10.84
C ILE A 75 6.67 -10.34 -11.40
N TYR A 76 5.58 -9.63 -11.68
CA TYR A 76 5.61 -8.24 -12.11
C TYR A 76 4.97 -7.35 -11.05
N LEU A 77 5.72 -6.35 -10.57
CA LEU A 77 5.29 -5.37 -9.59
C LEU A 77 5.07 -4.03 -10.27
N THR A 78 3.88 -3.47 -10.14
CA THR A 78 3.51 -2.19 -10.75
C THR A 78 2.68 -1.34 -9.81
N SER A 79 2.82 -0.02 -9.90
CA SER A 79 1.90 0.94 -9.28
C SER A 79 0.82 1.43 -10.26
N ASP A 80 0.98 1.14 -11.56
CA ASP A 80 0.04 1.52 -12.59
C ASP A 80 -1.13 0.52 -12.67
N ARG A 81 -2.36 1.03 -12.41
CA ARG A 81 -3.58 0.24 -12.51
C ARG A 81 -3.94 -0.12 -13.97
N ASN A 82 -3.47 0.68 -14.93
CA ASN A 82 -3.78 0.55 -16.34
C ASN A 82 -2.57 0.05 -17.15
N THR A 83 -1.67 -0.68 -16.52
CA THR A 83 -0.50 -1.19 -17.22
C THR A 83 -0.90 -1.97 -18.48
N LYS A 84 -0.16 -1.76 -19.59
CA LYS A 84 -0.36 -2.46 -20.87
C LYS A 84 -0.37 -3.99 -20.76
N TRP A 85 0.13 -4.50 -19.67
CA TRP A 85 0.26 -5.94 -19.40
C TRP A 85 -0.89 -6.53 -18.58
N ALA A 86 -1.80 -5.71 -18.01
CA ALA A 86 -2.81 -6.16 -17.05
C ALA A 86 -3.62 -7.38 -17.53
N GLY A 87 -4.08 -7.39 -18.78
CA GLY A 87 -4.86 -8.49 -19.35
C GLY A 87 -4.10 -9.79 -19.60
N GLN A 88 -2.77 -9.80 -19.43
CA GLN A 88 -1.92 -10.94 -19.75
C GLN A 88 -1.44 -11.72 -18.52
N TYR A 89 -1.83 -11.27 -17.33
CA TYR A 89 -1.43 -11.85 -16.05
C TYR A 89 -2.62 -12.23 -15.19
N LYS A 90 -2.41 -13.19 -14.31
CA LYS A 90 -3.26 -13.31 -13.13
C LYS A 90 -2.91 -12.14 -12.21
N SER A 91 -3.83 -11.20 -12.10
CA SER A 91 -3.65 -10.03 -11.24
C SER A 91 -3.99 -10.35 -9.79
N ILE A 92 -3.14 -9.88 -8.88
CA ILE A 92 -3.43 -9.82 -7.44
C ILE A 92 -3.33 -8.36 -7.04
N LYS A 93 -4.41 -7.82 -6.53
CA LYS A 93 -4.39 -6.54 -5.84
C LYS A 93 -3.90 -6.81 -4.43
N VAL A 94 -2.77 -6.24 -4.08
CA VAL A 94 -2.27 -6.29 -2.72
C VAL A 94 -2.79 -5.05 -2.01
N ASP A 95 -3.81 -5.23 -1.18
CA ASP A 95 -4.36 -4.15 -0.38
C ASP A 95 -3.39 -3.87 0.78
N PHE A 96 -2.61 -2.83 0.58
CA PHE A 96 -1.87 -2.20 1.66
C PHE A 96 -2.65 -0.96 2.10
N SER A 97 -3.16 -0.97 3.30
CA SER A 97 -3.53 0.27 3.94
C SER A 97 -2.24 1.09 4.13
N LEU A 98 -2.16 2.25 3.49
CA LEU A 98 -1.10 3.24 3.74
C LEU A 98 -1.27 3.90 5.10
N HIS A 99 -2.46 3.79 5.64
CA HIS A 99 -2.84 4.25 6.96
C HIS A 99 -2.92 3.06 7.91
N GLU A 100 -2.75 3.32 9.18
CA GLU A 100 -3.09 2.36 10.22
C GLU A 100 -4.49 1.82 9.95
N ASP A 101 -4.72 0.54 10.21
CA ASP A 101 -6.06 0.03 10.09
C ASP A 101 -6.96 0.69 11.13
N PHE A 102 -8.27 0.61 10.92
CA PHE A 102 -9.25 1.26 11.79
C PHE A 102 -9.11 0.85 13.27
N ASN A 103 -8.72 -0.37 13.55
CA ASN A 103 -8.52 -0.86 14.91
C ASN A 103 -7.25 -0.30 15.54
N GLU A 104 -6.15 -0.19 14.78
CA GLU A 104 -4.91 0.44 15.22
C GLU A 104 -5.14 1.93 15.51
N MET A 105 -5.89 2.63 14.66
CA MET A 105 -6.27 4.02 14.88
C MET A 105 -7.13 4.20 16.13
N LYS A 106 -8.12 3.32 16.36
CA LYS A 106 -8.91 3.30 17.59
C LYS A 106 -8.05 3.11 18.84
N GLN A 107 -7.12 2.15 18.82
CA GLN A 107 -6.20 1.92 19.95
C GLN A 107 -5.29 3.11 20.20
N PHE A 108 -4.82 3.76 19.14
CA PHE A 108 -4.02 4.98 19.23
C PHE A 108 -4.80 6.12 19.89
N LEU A 109 -6.03 6.39 19.42
CA LEU A 109 -6.91 7.40 20.02
C LEU A 109 -7.25 7.11 21.48
N LYS A 110 -7.53 5.86 21.83
CA LYS A 110 -7.73 5.43 23.23
C LYS A 110 -6.51 5.71 24.11
N ARG A 111 -5.31 5.48 23.59
CA ARG A 111 -4.06 5.71 24.33
C ARG A 111 -3.75 7.17 24.56
N ILE A 112 -3.96 8.00 23.54
CA ILE A 112 -3.68 9.44 23.59
C ILE A 112 -4.79 10.21 24.29
N ASN A 113 -6.05 9.77 24.12
CA ASN A 113 -7.26 10.41 24.64
C ASN A 113 -7.30 11.94 24.37
N PRO A 114 -7.22 12.38 23.09
CA PRO A 114 -7.14 13.79 22.74
C PRO A 114 -8.47 14.46 23.02
N ARG A 115 -8.45 15.78 23.29
CA ARG A 115 -9.70 16.56 23.40
C ARG A 115 -10.36 16.80 22.04
N GLN A 116 -9.55 16.96 21.00
CA GLN A 116 -9.98 17.13 19.62
C GLN A 116 -9.21 16.19 18.70
N ALA A 117 -9.89 15.64 17.70
CA ALA A 117 -9.30 14.86 16.63
C ALA A 117 -9.83 15.38 15.29
N ILE A 118 -8.93 15.81 14.40
CA ILE A 118 -9.28 16.21 13.04
C ILE A 118 -8.98 15.04 12.11
N VAL A 119 -10.04 14.57 11.45
CA VAL A 119 -9.93 13.46 10.48
C VAL A 119 -9.81 14.09 9.09
N VAL A 120 -8.71 13.80 8.40
CA VAL A 120 -8.40 14.32 7.06
C VAL A 120 -8.52 13.23 6.01
N HIS A 121 -8.68 13.62 4.74
CA HIS A 121 -8.80 12.70 3.60
C HIS A 121 -10.04 11.80 3.61
N CYS A 122 -11.10 12.19 4.27
CA CYS A 122 -12.41 11.57 4.17
C CYS A 122 -13.03 12.06 2.85
N GLY A 123 -12.97 11.27 1.79
CA GLY A 123 -13.49 11.70 0.48
C GLY A 123 -14.95 12.15 0.54
N LYS A 124 -15.27 13.27 -0.11
CA LYS A 124 -16.62 13.87 -0.18
C LYS A 124 -17.72 12.94 -0.72
N GLU A 125 -17.38 11.79 -1.29
CA GLU A 125 -18.33 10.90 -1.95
C GLU A 125 -19.11 9.97 -1.01
N ASN A 126 -18.81 9.97 0.30
CA ASN A 126 -19.41 9.04 1.24
C ASN A 126 -19.95 9.71 2.50
N SER A 127 -20.99 10.51 2.36
CA SER A 127 -21.74 11.06 3.52
C SER A 127 -22.28 9.96 4.47
N VAL A 128 -22.46 8.74 4.00
CA VAL A 128 -22.84 7.57 4.81
C VAL A 128 -21.66 7.04 5.63
N PHE A 129 -20.44 7.36 5.22
CA PHE A 129 -19.21 6.91 5.90
C PHE A 129 -18.93 7.71 7.16
N ASP A 130 -19.29 9.00 7.17
CA ASP A 130 -18.98 9.92 8.26
C ASP A 130 -19.73 9.55 9.55
N ASP A 131 -21.03 9.37 9.47
CA ASP A 131 -21.86 9.03 10.64
C ASP A 131 -21.54 7.63 11.21
N THR A 132 -21.23 6.68 10.33
CA THR A 132 -20.92 5.30 10.74
C THR A 132 -19.55 5.18 11.38
N ILE A 133 -18.54 5.88 10.85
CA ILE A 133 -17.18 5.89 11.42
C ILE A 133 -17.18 6.64 12.75
N GLU A 134 -17.85 7.78 12.83
CA GLU A 134 -17.97 8.53 14.06
C GLU A 134 -18.66 7.69 15.15
N GLN A 135 -19.78 7.06 14.83
CA GLN A 135 -20.48 6.17 15.76
C GLN A 135 -19.64 4.97 16.20
N GLU A 136 -18.91 4.34 15.29
CA GLU A 136 -18.03 3.22 15.60
C GLU A 136 -16.80 3.66 16.40
N MET A 137 -16.27 4.85 16.16
CA MET A 137 -15.19 5.44 16.97
C MET A 137 -15.69 5.80 18.38
N MET A 138 -16.87 6.41 18.47
CA MET A 138 -17.45 6.82 19.75
C MET A 138 -17.84 5.65 20.65
N LYS A 139 -18.24 4.50 20.10
CA LYS A 139 -18.61 3.31 20.91
C LYS A 139 -17.49 2.78 21.78
N ASP A 140 -16.25 2.97 21.39
CA ASP A 140 -15.09 2.34 22.03
C ASP A 140 -14.10 3.33 22.66
N VAL A 141 -14.24 4.62 22.43
CA VAL A 141 -13.42 5.67 23.03
C VAL A 141 -14.24 6.30 24.15
N ASP A 142 -13.68 6.37 25.37
CA ASP A 142 -14.28 7.05 26.50
C ASP A 142 -14.43 8.54 26.12
N CYS A 143 -15.68 8.94 25.78
CA CYS A 143 -16.01 10.04 24.85
C CYS A 143 -15.75 11.43 25.40
N ARG A 144 -14.47 11.85 25.50
CA ARG A 144 -14.13 13.27 25.63
C ARG A 144 -13.59 13.87 24.32
N THR A 145 -13.36 13.04 23.31
CA THR A 145 -12.79 13.46 22.04
C THR A 145 -13.89 14.02 21.12
N GLN A 146 -13.76 15.27 20.75
CA GLN A 146 -14.59 15.89 19.70
C GLN A 146 -13.95 15.60 18.35
N PHE A 147 -14.64 14.89 17.48
CA PHE A 147 -14.20 14.63 16.11
C PHE A 147 -14.64 15.74 15.18
N THR A 148 -13.76 16.18 14.30
CA THR A 148 -14.03 17.11 13.21
C THR A 148 -13.52 16.50 11.92
N PHE A 149 -14.38 16.33 10.93
CA PHE A 149 -14.00 15.88 9.59
C PHE A 149 -13.61 17.11 8.77
N ALA A 150 -12.35 17.14 8.34
CA ALA A 150 -11.82 18.30 7.64
C ALA A 150 -12.35 18.36 6.21
N ASP A 151 -12.91 19.49 5.81
CA ASP A 151 -13.12 19.85 4.42
C ASP A 151 -11.86 20.54 3.87
N GLU A 152 -11.49 20.26 2.61
CA GLU A 152 -10.27 20.76 1.98
C GLU A 152 -10.24 22.30 1.86
N GLU A 153 -11.41 22.95 1.98
CA GLU A 153 -11.56 24.41 1.87
C GLU A 153 -11.69 25.14 3.21
N GLU A 154 -11.71 24.42 4.33
CA GLU A 154 -11.89 25.03 5.66
C GLU A 154 -10.57 25.19 6.42
N ILE A 155 -10.44 26.33 7.11
CA ILE A 155 -9.31 26.59 8.02
C ILE A 155 -9.74 26.21 9.44
N TYR A 156 -9.10 25.15 9.97
CA TYR A 156 -9.31 24.72 11.35
C TYR A 156 -8.30 25.39 12.27
N ARG A 157 -8.81 26.04 13.34
CA ARG A 157 -7.97 26.58 14.42
C ARG A 157 -7.94 25.57 15.57
N LEU A 158 -6.76 25.13 15.91
CA LEU A 158 -6.47 24.26 17.06
C LEU A 158 -6.41 25.06 18.35
#